data_a66071369b9e037737eba2fe56624cc3
#
_entry.id   a66071369b9e037737eba2fe56624cc3
#
_cell.length_a   1.000
_cell.length_b   1.000
_cell.length_c   1.000
_cell.angle_alpha   90.00
_cell.angle_beta   90.00
_cell.angle_gamma   90.00
#
_symmetry.space_group_name_H-M   'P 1'
#
loop_
_entity.id
_entity.type
_entity.pdbx_description
1 polymer ?
#
loop_
_entity_poly.entity_id
_entity_poly.type
_entity_poly.pdbx_seq_one_letter_code
_entity_poly.pdbx_strand_id
1 'polypeptide(L)'
;MRKYELSISADYVPGWGVTEAVREFFQNSIDEETRDSSNKMLFEYDEAEEKLIIGNKHSELDIKTLLFGTTTKNDDDAMIGNHGEGYKIATVVLLRLGKTVVFNNYCRREVWRPRLVKSRKYDGALVPTFFVETAAVWEKVPDHSLMIEISGITPEEYEKVKKSNLHLQGDYQKIETMYGDILESPEHKGKIFVGGLYICEEPRLDIGVDFKPCYVRLERDRNMVNSFDVCWYASKMVENAQSAELLKKSIDSYSGQYIMCECVPEDLKNEIAEDFINEYGAKAAPVTDQKDMEALKKRGYKPVIVSEAKKKVILASTYFEDVEEENKKIRESQKPLCERFCDFAERIESKLNEDEIIELYGFLDELSDEEEEKEE
;
A
#
# COMPACT_ATOMS: atom_id res chain seq x y z
N MET A 1 -19.50 33.75 -28.57
CA MET A 1 -18.32 33.15 -27.89
C MET A 1 -18.06 33.91 -26.60
N ARG A 2 -18.09 33.24 -25.44
CA ARG A 2 -17.72 33.77 -24.11
C ARG A 2 -16.32 33.30 -23.79
N LYS A 3 -15.54 34.08 -23.02
CA LYS A 3 -14.14 33.80 -22.69
C LYS A 3 -13.98 33.80 -21.18
N TYR A 4 -13.38 32.72 -20.63
CA TYR A 4 -13.12 32.55 -19.22
C TYR A 4 -11.64 32.18 -19.00
N GLU A 5 -10.90 33.11 -18.43
CA GLU A 5 -9.49 32.98 -18.15
C GLU A 5 -9.30 32.43 -16.73
N LEU A 6 -8.53 31.34 -16.56
CA LEU A 6 -8.24 30.74 -15.26
C LEU A 6 -6.97 31.35 -14.69
N SER A 7 -6.94 31.49 -13.36
CA SER A 7 -5.78 31.99 -12.61
C SER A 7 -4.79 30.85 -12.27
N ILE A 8 -4.40 30.05 -13.29
CA ILE A 8 -3.41 28.99 -13.19
C ILE A 8 -2.31 29.26 -14.20
N SER A 9 -1.04 29.09 -13.81
CA SER A 9 0.08 29.10 -14.76
C SER A 9 0.07 27.86 -15.64
N ALA A 10 0.55 27.98 -16.89
CA ALA A 10 0.80 26.83 -17.75
C ALA A 10 1.80 25.83 -17.15
N ASP A 11 2.69 26.29 -16.27
CA ASP A 11 3.72 25.47 -15.60
C ASP A 11 3.25 24.84 -14.28
N TYR A 12 1.96 24.94 -13.95
CA TYR A 12 1.43 24.27 -12.76
C TYR A 12 1.58 22.75 -12.88
N VAL A 13 1.98 22.08 -11.79
CA VAL A 13 2.31 20.63 -11.74
C VAL A 13 3.24 20.19 -12.89
N PRO A 14 4.50 20.68 -12.91
CA PRO A 14 5.41 20.48 -14.05
C PRO A 14 5.74 19.01 -14.32
N GLY A 15 5.68 18.15 -13.30
CA GLY A 15 5.93 16.71 -13.39
C GLY A 15 4.78 15.90 -13.99
N TRP A 16 3.60 16.49 -14.21
CA TRP A 16 2.48 15.75 -14.78
C TRP A 16 2.59 15.64 -16.31
N GLY A 17 2.32 14.42 -16.79
CA GLY A 17 2.22 14.07 -18.20
C GLY A 17 0.78 13.76 -18.64
N VAL A 18 0.66 13.09 -19.78
CA VAL A 18 -0.63 12.66 -20.34
C VAL A 18 -1.34 11.69 -19.39
N THR A 19 -0.60 10.78 -18.78
CA THR A 19 -1.15 9.76 -17.87
C THR A 19 -1.88 10.37 -16.68
N GLU A 20 -1.24 11.31 -15.99
CA GLU A 20 -1.81 12.00 -14.83
C GLU A 20 -3.01 12.87 -15.24
N ALA A 21 -2.92 13.54 -16.37
CA ALA A 21 -4.03 14.36 -16.88
C ALA A 21 -5.26 13.50 -17.25
N VAL A 22 -5.07 12.41 -17.98
CA VAL A 22 -6.16 11.49 -18.34
C VAL A 22 -6.76 10.84 -17.10
N ARG A 23 -5.93 10.49 -16.09
CA ARG A 23 -6.38 9.98 -14.79
C ARG A 23 -7.42 10.91 -14.14
N GLU A 24 -7.21 12.22 -14.15
CA GLU A 24 -8.15 13.18 -13.56
C GLU A 24 -9.51 13.22 -14.29
N PHE A 25 -9.51 13.09 -15.61
CA PHE A 25 -10.78 12.99 -16.37
C PHE A 25 -11.47 11.66 -16.10
N PHE A 26 -10.71 10.55 -16.10
CA PHE A 26 -11.23 9.22 -15.82
C PHE A 26 -11.87 9.19 -14.43
N GLN A 27 -11.14 9.67 -13.42
CA GLN A 27 -11.60 9.73 -12.04
C GLN A 27 -12.92 10.48 -11.90
N ASN A 28 -13.02 11.67 -12.51
CA ASN A 28 -14.27 12.42 -12.45
C ASN A 28 -15.44 11.66 -13.09
N SER A 29 -15.19 10.95 -14.18
CA SER A 29 -16.24 10.19 -14.86
C SER A 29 -16.66 8.95 -14.09
N ILE A 30 -15.72 8.22 -13.47
CA ILE A 30 -16.06 7.04 -12.68
C ILE A 30 -16.71 7.42 -11.34
N ASP A 31 -16.32 8.52 -10.72
CA ASP A 31 -16.99 9.05 -9.53
C ASP A 31 -18.46 9.38 -9.81
N GLU A 32 -18.75 9.97 -10.98
CA GLU A 32 -20.13 10.25 -11.39
C GLU A 32 -20.95 8.96 -11.62
N GLU A 33 -20.36 7.92 -12.20
CA GLU A 33 -21.01 6.61 -12.33
C GLU A 33 -21.18 5.91 -10.97
N THR A 34 -20.21 6.03 -10.06
CA THR A 34 -20.30 5.48 -8.71
C THR A 34 -21.42 6.12 -7.91
N ARG A 35 -21.59 7.46 -8.05
CA ARG A 35 -22.67 8.21 -7.39
C ARG A 35 -24.05 7.85 -7.94
N ASP A 36 -24.15 7.67 -9.25
CA ASP A 36 -25.36 7.29 -9.95
C ASP A 36 -25.04 6.25 -11.03
N SER A 37 -25.37 5.00 -10.75
CA SER A 37 -25.10 3.87 -11.64
C SER A 37 -25.78 3.95 -13.01
N SER A 38 -26.79 4.84 -13.17
CA SER A 38 -27.41 5.13 -14.46
C SER A 38 -26.59 6.10 -15.31
N ASN A 39 -25.69 6.87 -14.68
CA ASN A 39 -24.81 7.86 -15.34
C ASN A 39 -23.58 7.17 -15.92
N LYS A 40 -23.80 6.23 -16.83
CA LYS A 40 -22.75 5.39 -17.42
C LYS A 40 -21.61 6.23 -18.01
N MET A 41 -20.40 5.82 -17.68
CA MET A 41 -19.18 6.37 -18.21
C MET A 41 -18.94 5.84 -19.64
N LEU A 42 -18.40 6.73 -20.50
CA LEU A 42 -17.80 6.40 -21.79
C LEU A 42 -16.29 6.60 -21.70
N PHE A 43 -15.54 5.62 -22.18
CA PHE A 43 -14.10 5.72 -22.34
C PHE A 43 -13.68 4.96 -23.60
N GLU A 44 -13.35 5.68 -24.67
CA GLU A 44 -13.04 5.11 -25.97
C GLU A 44 -11.79 5.76 -26.55
N TYR A 45 -10.92 4.96 -27.16
CA TYR A 45 -9.75 5.43 -27.86
C TYR A 45 -9.79 5.01 -29.32
N ASP A 46 -9.67 6.00 -30.20
CA ASP A 46 -9.51 5.82 -31.64
C ASP A 46 -8.02 5.98 -31.99
N GLU A 47 -7.35 4.86 -32.29
CA GLU A 47 -5.93 4.84 -32.62
C GLU A 47 -5.64 5.55 -33.94
N ALA A 48 -6.54 5.44 -34.92
CA ALA A 48 -6.35 6.05 -36.24
C ALA A 48 -6.41 7.58 -36.18
N GLU A 49 -7.27 8.11 -35.32
CA GLU A 49 -7.45 9.56 -35.12
C GLU A 49 -6.59 10.07 -33.93
N GLU A 50 -5.85 9.21 -33.24
CA GLU A 50 -5.13 9.52 -31.98
C GLU A 50 -6.02 10.28 -30.99
N LYS A 51 -7.25 9.86 -30.84
CA LYS A 51 -8.28 10.55 -30.09
C LYS A 51 -8.86 9.72 -28.97
N LEU A 52 -8.83 10.26 -27.76
CA LEU A 52 -9.47 9.70 -26.59
C LEU A 52 -10.77 10.47 -26.30
N ILE A 53 -11.85 9.74 -26.03
CA ILE A 53 -13.16 10.29 -25.67
C ILE A 53 -13.51 9.77 -24.27
N ILE A 54 -13.79 10.70 -23.36
CA ILE A 54 -14.24 10.41 -22.00
C ILE A 54 -15.54 11.14 -21.75
N GLY A 55 -16.53 10.49 -21.16
CA GLY A 55 -17.81 11.16 -20.95
C GLY A 55 -18.72 10.41 -19.98
N ASN A 56 -19.87 11.02 -19.69
CA ASN A 56 -20.93 10.44 -18.88
C ASN A 56 -22.30 10.70 -19.51
N LYS A 57 -23.22 9.78 -19.24
CA LYS A 57 -24.56 9.78 -19.83
C LYS A 57 -25.40 10.98 -19.37
N HIS A 58 -25.32 11.34 -18.11
CA HIS A 58 -26.19 12.33 -17.46
C HIS A 58 -25.43 13.46 -16.76
N SER A 59 -24.19 13.74 -17.18
CA SER A 59 -23.38 14.82 -16.59
C SER A 59 -23.46 16.11 -17.39
N GLU A 60 -23.18 17.21 -16.72
CA GLU A 60 -23.03 18.53 -17.34
C GLU A 60 -21.92 19.34 -16.66
N LEU A 61 -21.35 20.31 -17.38
CA LEU A 61 -20.44 21.31 -16.84
C LEU A 61 -21.13 22.66 -16.70
N ASP A 62 -21.11 23.22 -15.50
CA ASP A 62 -21.54 24.60 -15.27
C ASP A 62 -20.32 25.53 -15.32
N ILE A 63 -20.49 26.74 -15.84
CA ILE A 63 -19.45 27.78 -15.87
C ILE A 63 -18.87 28.06 -14.46
N LYS A 64 -19.68 27.92 -13.42
CA LYS A 64 -19.24 28.09 -12.04
C LYS A 64 -18.14 27.08 -11.64
N THR A 65 -18.09 25.91 -12.27
CA THR A 65 -17.05 24.91 -11.99
C THR A 65 -15.66 25.38 -12.44
N LEU A 66 -15.55 26.40 -13.27
CA LEU A 66 -14.28 27.05 -13.65
C LEU A 66 -13.67 27.86 -12.49
N LEU A 67 -14.45 28.24 -11.47
CA LEU A 67 -13.91 28.86 -10.26
C LEU A 67 -13.12 27.83 -9.45
N PHE A 68 -11.99 28.27 -8.87
CA PHE A 68 -11.20 27.45 -7.94
C PHE A 68 -11.90 27.37 -6.58
N GLY A 69 -11.77 26.19 -5.92
CA GLY A 69 -12.37 25.95 -4.62
C GLY A 69 -13.88 25.68 -4.64
N THR A 70 -14.52 25.61 -5.81
CA THR A 70 -15.91 25.16 -5.91
C THR A 70 -15.93 23.67 -6.23
N THR A 71 -16.42 22.86 -5.30
CA THR A 71 -16.74 21.44 -5.53
C THR A 71 -18.26 21.26 -5.45
N THR A 72 -18.79 20.39 -6.28
CA THR A 72 -20.18 19.90 -6.18
C THR A 72 -20.23 18.57 -5.40
N LYS A 73 -19.06 18.04 -5.04
CA LYS A 73 -18.90 16.78 -4.30
C LYS A 73 -18.82 17.13 -2.81
N ASN A 74 -19.87 16.85 -2.05
CA ASN A 74 -19.84 16.88 -0.60
C ASN A 74 -19.14 15.62 -0.10
N ASP A 75 -18.56 15.65 1.10
CA ASP A 75 -17.79 14.62 1.80
C ASP A 75 -18.38 13.20 1.67
N ASP A 76 -18.22 12.58 0.50
CA ASP A 76 -18.60 11.20 0.25
C ASP A 76 -17.31 10.36 0.20
N ASP A 77 -17.12 9.53 1.23
CA ASP A 77 -15.94 8.69 1.43
C ASP A 77 -15.73 7.64 0.32
N ALA A 78 -16.73 7.41 -0.54
CA ALA A 78 -16.64 6.49 -1.67
C ALA A 78 -15.98 7.12 -2.91
N MET A 79 -15.83 8.46 -2.96
CA MET A 79 -15.29 9.17 -4.12
C MET A 79 -13.79 9.38 -4.02
N ILE A 80 -13.10 9.17 -5.14
CA ILE A 80 -11.66 9.39 -5.26
C ILE A 80 -11.33 10.89 -5.29
N GLY A 81 -12.21 11.72 -5.89
CA GLY A 81 -12.01 13.16 -6.14
C GLY A 81 -12.67 14.11 -5.16
N ASN A 82 -11.88 14.85 -4.37
CA ASN A 82 -12.39 15.70 -3.29
C ASN A 82 -12.35 17.23 -3.59
N HIS A 83 -11.62 17.70 -4.63
CA HIS A 83 -11.28 19.13 -4.72
C HIS A 83 -11.91 19.88 -5.90
N GLY A 84 -12.60 19.23 -6.85
CA GLY A 84 -13.28 19.89 -7.99
C GLY A 84 -12.35 20.64 -8.97
N GLU A 85 -11.03 20.48 -8.86
CA GLU A 85 -10.02 21.19 -9.64
C GLU A 85 -9.32 20.30 -10.68
N GLY A 86 -9.42 18.97 -10.55
CA GLY A 86 -8.64 18.00 -11.32
C GLY A 86 -8.75 18.19 -12.82
N TYR A 87 -9.96 18.33 -13.37
CA TYR A 87 -10.14 18.51 -14.81
C TYR A 87 -9.56 19.83 -15.35
N LYS A 88 -9.50 20.89 -14.53
CA LYS A 88 -8.87 22.17 -14.90
C LYS A 88 -7.37 22.01 -15.01
N ILE A 89 -6.76 21.35 -14.03
CA ILE A 89 -5.31 21.06 -14.01
C ILE A 89 -4.96 20.13 -15.17
N ALA A 90 -5.72 19.05 -15.36
CA ALA A 90 -5.57 18.12 -16.48
C ALA A 90 -5.60 18.83 -17.83
N THR A 91 -6.56 19.77 -18.00
CA THR A 91 -6.66 20.59 -19.22
C THR A 91 -5.39 21.41 -19.44
N VAL A 92 -4.86 22.06 -18.40
CA VAL A 92 -3.59 22.82 -18.50
C VAL A 92 -2.44 21.94 -18.95
N VAL A 93 -2.30 20.78 -18.32
CA VAL A 93 -1.22 19.84 -18.63
C VAL A 93 -1.30 19.38 -20.09
N LEU A 94 -2.47 18.94 -20.56
CA LEU A 94 -2.67 18.51 -21.94
C LEU A 94 -2.37 19.61 -22.94
N LEU A 95 -2.85 20.84 -22.68
CA LEU A 95 -2.56 21.99 -23.55
C LEU A 95 -1.06 22.32 -23.59
N ARG A 96 -0.36 22.24 -22.46
CA ARG A 96 1.10 22.42 -22.37
C ARG A 96 1.87 21.38 -23.20
N LEU A 97 1.35 20.15 -23.22
CA LEU A 97 1.91 19.03 -23.99
C LEU A 97 1.50 19.07 -25.48
N GLY A 98 0.84 20.14 -25.92
CA GLY A 98 0.43 20.32 -27.32
C GLY A 98 -0.81 19.51 -27.73
N LYS A 99 -1.52 18.91 -26.77
CA LYS A 99 -2.77 18.19 -27.02
C LYS A 99 -3.93 19.17 -27.18
N THR A 100 -4.98 18.73 -27.85
CA THR A 100 -6.22 19.51 -27.99
C THR A 100 -7.31 18.89 -27.09
N VAL A 101 -8.01 19.70 -26.34
CA VAL A 101 -9.13 19.28 -25.49
C VAL A 101 -10.39 20.04 -25.92
N VAL A 102 -11.47 19.28 -26.11
CA VAL A 102 -12.81 19.87 -26.45
C VAL A 102 -13.84 19.26 -25.50
N PHE A 103 -14.61 20.08 -24.82
CA PHE A 103 -15.74 19.67 -24.01
C PHE A 103 -17.03 19.90 -24.77
N ASN A 104 -17.73 18.83 -25.11
CA ASN A 104 -19.03 18.83 -25.71
C ASN A 104 -20.10 18.68 -24.63
N ASN A 105 -20.70 19.78 -24.21
CA ASN A 105 -21.70 19.85 -23.16
C ASN A 105 -23.11 19.88 -23.79
N TYR A 106 -23.61 18.73 -24.19
CA TYR A 106 -24.82 18.59 -24.98
C TYR A 106 -26.07 19.07 -24.23
N CYS A 107 -26.17 18.85 -22.92
CA CYS A 107 -27.28 19.34 -22.10
C CYS A 107 -27.44 20.84 -22.17
N ARG A 108 -26.33 21.58 -22.17
CA ARG A 108 -26.31 23.04 -22.20
C ARG A 108 -26.21 23.63 -23.61
N ARG A 109 -26.09 22.79 -24.62
CA ARG A 109 -25.80 23.19 -26.00
C ARG A 109 -24.56 24.07 -26.10
N GLU A 110 -23.51 23.68 -25.40
CA GLU A 110 -22.25 24.41 -25.35
C GLU A 110 -21.08 23.55 -25.81
N VAL A 111 -20.13 24.16 -26.50
CA VAL A 111 -18.82 23.57 -26.79
C VAL A 111 -17.77 24.46 -26.16
N TRP A 112 -16.92 23.86 -25.32
CA TRP A 112 -15.84 24.55 -24.64
C TRP A 112 -14.51 24.16 -25.27
N ARG A 113 -13.74 25.15 -25.76
CA ARG A 113 -12.42 24.96 -26.37
C ARG A 113 -11.35 25.70 -25.57
N PRO A 114 -10.70 25.07 -24.59
CA PRO A 114 -9.61 25.69 -23.85
C PRO A 114 -8.36 25.84 -24.72
N ARG A 115 -7.60 26.91 -24.49
CA ARG A 115 -6.32 27.21 -25.13
C ARG A 115 -5.41 27.93 -24.14
N LEU A 116 -4.08 27.78 -24.28
CA LEU A 116 -3.12 28.64 -23.59
C LEU A 116 -3.05 30.00 -24.29
N VAL A 117 -3.29 31.08 -23.54
CA VAL A 117 -3.31 32.43 -24.04
C VAL A 117 -2.45 33.33 -23.16
N LYS A 118 -1.71 34.26 -23.77
CA LYS A 118 -0.99 35.30 -23.01
C LYS A 118 -2.00 36.23 -22.32
N SER A 119 -1.98 36.25 -21.01
CA SER A 119 -2.88 37.06 -20.20
C SER A 119 -2.32 38.46 -20.02
N ARG A 120 -3.15 39.45 -20.31
CA ARG A 120 -2.83 40.88 -20.00
C ARG A 120 -2.92 41.16 -18.51
N LYS A 121 -3.75 40.38 -17.78
CA LYS A 121 -3.94 40.49 -16.33
C LYS A 121 -2.73 40.00 -15.55
N TYR A 122 -1.98 39.05 -16.11
CA TYR A 122 -0.82 38.41 -15.48
C TYR A 122 0.46 38.68 -16.29
N ASP A 123 0.65 39.89 -16.73
CA ASP A 123 1.86 40.41 -17.37
C ASP A 123 2.44 39.51 -18.48
N GLY A 124 1.55 38.98 -19.31
CA GLY A 124 1.90 38.14 -20.46
C GLY A 124 2.12 36.66 -20.14
N ALA A 125 1.93 36.23 -18.90
CA ALA A 125 1.96 34.81 -18.56
C ALA A 125 0.96 34.00 -19.38
N LEU A 126 1.33 32.77 -19.76
CA LEU A 126 0.46 31.81 -20.42
C LEU A 126 -0.51 31.20 -19.40
N VAL A 127 -1.79 31.40 -19.65
CA VAL A 127 -2.85 30.84 -18.78
C VAL A 127 -3.90 30.11 -19.64
N PRO A 128 -4.54 29.07 -19.09
CA PRO A 128 -5.63 28.39 -19.76
C PRO A 128 -6.84 29.30 -19.84
N THR A 129 -7.39 29.42 -21.02
CA THR A 129 -8.57 30.22 -21.30
C THR A 129 -9.60 29.35 -22.00
N PHE A 130 -10.78 29.25 -21.42
CA PHE A 130 -11.91 28.51 -21.98
C PHE A 130 -12.73 29.43 -22.88
N PHE A 131 -12.83 29.05 -24.14
CA PHE A 131 -13.71 29.69 -25.11
C PHE A 131 -14.99 28.84 -25.18
N VAL A 132 -16.09 29.44 -24.75
CA VAL A 132 -17.40 28.78 -24.67
C VAL A 132 -18.30 29.32 -25.77
N GLU A 133 -18.76 28.45 -26.64
CA GLU A 133 -19.64 28.74 -27.76
C GLU A 133 -20.96 28.00 -27.58
N THR A 134 -22.07 28.66 -27.96
CA THR A 134 -23.33 27.95 -28.08
C THR A 134 -23.30 27.17 -29.38
N ALA A 135 -23.49 25.85 -29.29
CA ALA A 135 -23.52 25.00 -30.47
C ALA A 135 -24.74 25.34 -31.32
N ALA A 136 -24.56 25.39 -32.63
CA ALA A 136 -25.67 25.28 -33.56
C ALA A 136 -26.38 23.94 -33.35
N VAL A 137 -27.58 23.76 -33.89
CA VAL A 137 -28.36 22.54 -33.71
C VAL A 137 -27.48 21.31 -34.00
N TRP A 138 -27.32 20.41 -33.01
CA TRP A 138 -26.70 19.13 -33.25
C TRP A 138 -27.60 18.28 -34.13
N GLU A 139 -27.12 17.82 -35.24
CA GLU A 139 -27.90 16.94 -36.14
C GLU A 139 -28.27 15.62 -35.45
N LYS A 140 -27.41 15.15 -34.53
CA LYS A 140 -27.61 13.97 -33.69
C LYS A 140 -27.03 14.22 -32.32
N VAL A 141 -27.88 14.18 -31.28
CA VAL A 141 -27.43 14.27 -29.92
C VAL A 141 -26.97 12.83 -29.49
N PRO A 142 -25.73 12.63 -29.08
CA PRO A 142 -25.29 11.34 -28.61
C PRO A 142 -25.98 10.96 -27.31
N ASP A 143 -25.88 9.68 -26.94
CA ASP A 143 -26.50 9.13 -25.73
C ASP A 143 -25.84 9.70 -24.42
N HIS A 144 -24.62 10.22 -24.55
CA HIS A 144 -23.87 10.83 -23.45
C HIS A 144 -23.99 12.36 -23.52
N SER A 145 -24.41 12.95 -22.39
CA SER A 145 -24.70 14.40 -22.30
C SER A 145 -23.46 15.28 -22.12
N LEU A 146 -22.37 14.70 -21.61
CA LEU A 146 -21.06 15.34 -21.53
C LEU A 146 -20.01 14.42 -22.16
N MET A 147 -19.27 14.94 -23.15
CA MET A 147 -18.16 14.24 -23.79
C MET A 147 -16.94 15.15 -23.84
N ILE A 148 -15.79 14.64 -23.43
CA ILE A 148 -14.50 15.32 -23.47
C ILE A 148 -13.65 14.60 -24.50
N GLU A 149 -13.31 15.29 -25.58
CA GLU A 149 -12.44 14.77 -26.63
C GLU A 149 -11.02 15.30 -26.43
N ILE A 150 -10.04 14.40 -26.41
CA ILE A 150 -8.62 14.71 -26.26
C ILE A 150 -7.92 14.18 -27.52
N SER A 151 -7.40 15.08 -28.37
CA SER A 151 -6.73 14.71 -29.61
C SER A 151 -5.20 14.82 -29.49
N GLY A 152 -4.50 13.95 -30.22
CA GLY A 152 -3.05 13.85 -30.26
C GLY A 152 -2.50 12.91 -29.16
N ILE A 153 -3.31 11.99 -28.66
CA ILE A 153 -2.86 10.93 -27.73
C ILE A 153 -2.27 9.80 -28.58
N THR A 154 -0.96 9.60 -28.53
CA THR A 154 -0.32 8.53 -29.29
C THR A 154 -0.64 7.14 -28.72
N PRO A 155 -0.52 6.06 -29.50
CA PRO A 155 -0.71 4.70 -29.00
C PRO A 155 0.17 4.37 -27.80
N GLU A 156 1.42 4.83 -27.75
CA GLU A 156 2.33 4.62 -26.63
C GLU A 156 1.87 5.36 -25.36
N GLU A 157 1.33 6.58 -25.51
CA GLU A 157 0.74 7.33 -24.39
C GLU A 157 -0.52 6.63 -23.87
N TYR A 158 -1.36 6.12 -24.76
CA TYR A 158 -2.55 5.38 -24.39
C TYR A 158 -2.24 4.08 -23.66
N GLU A 159 -1.21 3.33 -24.10
CA GLU A 159 -0.76 2.14 -23.38
C GLU A 159 -0.24 2.46 -21.96
N LYS A 160 0.41 3.61 -21.74
CA LYS A 160 0.76 4.07 -20.40
C LYS A 160 -0.47 4.40 -19.57
N VAL A 161 -1.48 5.04 -20.16
CA VAL A 161 -2.76 5.31 -19.50
C VAL A 161 -3.43 4.00 -19.06
N LYS A 162 -3.47 2.98 -19.92
CA LYS A 162 -4.02 1.66 -19.57
C LYS A 162 -3.29 1.01 -18.40
N LYS A 163 -1.95 1.01 -18.44
CA LYS A 163 -1.13 0.43 -17.36
C LYS A 163 -1.28 1.16 -16.01
N SER A 164 -1.65 2.44 -16.05
CA SER A 164 -1.88 3.24 -14.84
C SER A 164 -3.32 3.17 -14.31
N ASN A 165 -4.18 2.34 -14.91
CA ASN A 165 -5.59 2.28 -14.55
C ASN A 165 -6.09 0.84 -14.59
N LEU A 166 -6.35 0.28 -13.42
CA LEU A 166 -6.82 -1.10 -13.28
C LEU A 166 -8.16 -1.35 -13.96
N HIS A 167 -9.03 -0.34 -14.05
CA HIS A 167 -10.33 -0.46 -14.75
C HIS A 167 -10.18 -0.68 -16.26
N LEU A 168 -9.02 -0.34 -16.83
CA LEU A 168 -8.72 -0.50 -18.27
C LEU A 168 -7.86 -1.73 -18.55
N GLN A 169 -7.39 -2.42 -17.50
CA GLN A 169 -6.68 -3.66 -17.62
C GLN A 169 -7.67 -4.82 -17.68
N GLY A 170 -7.29 -5.88 -18.35
CA GLY A 170 -8.07 -7.11 -18.36
C GLY A 170 -8.06 -7.82 -17.01
N ASP A 171 -8.42 -9.11 -17.01
CA ASP A 171 -8.40 -9.92 -15.80
C ASP A 171 -6.97 -10.00 -15.21
N TYR A 172 -6.82 -9.63 -13.96
CA TYR A 172 -5.60 -9.77 -13.17
C TYR A 172 -5.91 -10.46 -11.84
N GLN A 173 -4.91 -11.19 -11.32
CA GLN A 173 -5.07 -11.89 -10.05
C GLN A 173 -5.06 -10.88 -8.89
N LYS A 174 -6.12 -10.94 -8.09
CA LYS A 174 -6.29 -10.09 -6.91
C LYS A 174 -6.89 -10.86 -5.75
N ILE A 175 -6.56 -10.44 -4.54
CA ILE A 175 -7.20 -10.88 -3.30
C ILE A 175 -7.95 -9.69 -2.73
N GLU A 176 -9.28 -9.83 -2.62
CA GLU A 176 -10.13 -8.79 -2.07
C GLU A 176 -10.04 -8.76 -0.54
N THR A 177 -9.89 -7.57 0.02
CA THR A 177 -9.85 -7.34 1.47
C THR A 177 -10.77 -6.20 1.88
N MET A 178 -10.93 -6.01 3.19
CA MET A 178 -11.71 -4.89 3.71
C MET A 178 -11.11 -3.53 3.30
N TYR A 179 -9.78 -3.42 3.20
CA TYR A 179 -9.06 -2.17 2.94
C TYR A 179 -8.81 -1.89 1.46
N GLY A 180 -9.03 -2.89 0.60
CA GLY A 180 -8.77 -2.84 -0.83
C GLY A 180 -8.35 -4.19 -1.38
N ASP A 181 -7.71 -4.18 -2.55
CA ASP A 181 -7.30 -5.39 -3.25
C ASP A 181 -5.76 -5.54 -3.23
N ILE A 182 -5.28 -6.74 -2.91
CA ILE A 182 -3.88 -7.12 -3.10
C ILE A 182 -3.72 -7.59 -4.54
N LEU A 183 -2.74 -7.05 -5.24
CA LEU A 183 -2.45 -7.37 -6.64
C LEU A 183 -1.26 -8.32 -6.69
N GLU A 184 -1.49 -9.58 -7.07
CA GLU A 184 -0.47 -10.63 -7.01
C GLU A 184 0.42 -10.71 -8.26
N SER A 185 -0.02 -10.10 -9.37
CA SER A 185 0.75 -10.12 -10.61
C SER A 185 2.11 -9.42 -10.45
N PRO A 186 3.21 -10.00 -10.95
CA PRO A 186 4.56 -9.45 -10.79
C PRO A 186 4.73 -8.01 -11.31
N GLU A 187 3.97 -7.62 -12.33
CA GLU A 187 3.95 -6.27 -12.88
C GLU A 187 3.37 -5.22 -11.94
N HIS A 188 2.61 -5.64 -10.92
CA HIS A 188 2.04 -4.76 -9.92
C HIS A 188 2.89 -4.63 -8.65
N LYS A 189 3.93 -5.47 -8.50
CA LYS A 189 4.80 -5.42 -7.33
C LYS A 189 5.33 -4.01 -7.07
N GLY A 190 5.16 -3.54 -5.84
CA GLY A 190 5.59 -2.19 -5.43
C GLY A 190 4.69 -1.07 -5.90
N LYS A 191 3.67 -1.32 -6.72
CA LYS A 191 2.76 -0.29 -7.22
C LYS A 191 1.60 -0.08 -6.26
N ILE A 192 1.26 1.19 -6.10
CA ILE A 192 0.15 1.64 -5.26
C ILE A 192 -0.90 2.27 -6.15
N PHE A 193 -2.11 1.73 -6.03
CA PHE A 193 -3.32 2.26 -6.63
C PHE A 193 -4.28 2.70 -5.52
N VAL A 194 -5.19 3.61 -5.86
CA VAL A 194 -6.31 4.00 -5.01
C VAL A 194 -7.56 4.06 -5.89
N GLY A 195 -8.53 3.20 -5.60
CA GLY A 195 -9.74 3.06 -6.40
C GLY A 195 -9.45 2.70 -7.86
N GLY A 196 -8.48 1.83 -8.09
CA GLY A 196 -8.05 1.39 -9.42
C GLY A 196 -7.12 2.34 -10.16
N LEU A 197 -6.79 3.51 -9.60
CA LEU A 197 -5.95 4.52 -10.25
C LEU A 197 -4.54 4.54 -9.65
N TYR A 198 -3.53 4.43 -10.50
CA TYR A 198 -2.12 4.44 -10.10
C TYR A 198 -1.72 5.77 -9.44
N ILE A 199 -1.04 5.69 -8.31
CA ILE A 199 -0.55 6.83 -7.53
C ILE A 199 0.97 6.93 -7.59
N CYS A 200 1.68 5.90 -7.10
CA CYS A 200 3.13 5.89 -7.01
C CYS A 200 3.68 4.47 -6.88
N GLU A 201 4.99 4.36 -6.80
CA GLU A 201 5.69 3.13 -6.44
C GLU A 201 6.31 3.26 -5.04
N GLU A 202 6.22 2.17 -4.27
CA GLU A 202 6.97 1.94 -3.04
C GLU A 202 7.79 0.65 -3.22
N PRO A 203 9.06 0.77 -3.61
CA PRO A 203 9.89 -0.40 -3.96
C PRO A 203 10.07 -1.41 -2.82
N ARG A 204 9.80 -1.02 -1.57
CA ARG A 204 9.89 -1.92 -0.41
C ARG A 204 8.69 -2.86 -0.30
N LEU A 205 7.56 -2.54 -0.96
CA LEU A 205 6.41 -3.45 -1.01
C LEU A 205 6.74 -4.66 -1.89
N ASP A 206 6.51 -5.84 -1.38
CA ASP A 206 6.64 -7.11 -2.10
C ASP A 206 5.39 -7.51 -2.87
N ILE A 207 4.29 -6.76 -2.69
CA ILE A 207 3.00 -6.90 -3.35
C ILE A 207 2.61 -5.59 -4.04
N GLY A 208 1.64 -5.65 -4.96
CA GLY A 208 0.90 -4.47 -5.41
C GLY A 208 -0.34 -4.27 -4.54
N VAL A 209 -0.81 -3.04 -4.40
CA VAL A 209 -2.00 -2.72 -3.59
C VAL A 209 -2.91 -1.73 -4.32
N ASP A 210 -4.22 -1.96 -4.22
CA ASP A 210 -5.25 -1.00 -4.62
C ASP A 210 -6.10 -0.66 -3.39
N PHE A 211 -5.82 0.46 -2.76
CA PHE A 211 -6.55 0.90 -1.56
C PHE A 211 -7.94 1.45 -1.91
N LYS A 212 -8.92 1.18 -1.05
CA LYS A 212 -10.19 1.90 -1.12
C LYS A 212 -9.99 3.38 -0.73
N PRO A 213 -10.62 4.32 -1.44
CA PRO A 213 -10.42 5.76 -1.22
C PRO A 213 -10.71 6.25 0.21
N CYS A 214 -11.60 5.56 0.94
CA CYS A 214 -11.95 5.92 2.32
C CYS A 214 -10.81 5.69 3.34
N TYR A 215 -9.84 4.83 3.04
CA TYR A 215 -8.73 4.53 3.96
C TYR A 215 -7.47 5.36 3.68
N VAL A 216 -7.24 5.74 2.43
CA VAL A 216 -6.03 6.45 2.05
C VAL A 216 -6.38 7.80 1.44
N ARG A 217 -6.05 8.87 2.16
CA ARG A 217 -6.27 10.24 1.68
C ARG A 217 -5.09 10.69 0.83
N LEU A 218 -5.40 11.14 -0.37
CA LEU A 218 -4.43 11.71 -1.28
C LEU A 218 -4.35 13.23 -1.10
N GLU A 219 -3.15 13.79 -1.14
CA GLU A 219 -2.96 15.24 -1.24
C GLU A 219 -3.46 15.78 -2.59
N ARG A 220 -3.48 17.11 -2.72
CA ARG A 220 -3.99 17.81 -3.91
C ARG A 220 -3.23 17.46 -5.19
N ASP A 221 -1.94 17.18 -5.09
CA ASP A 221 -1.05 16.74 -6.17
C ASP A 221 -1.01 15.22 -6.35
N ARG A 222 -1.89 14.49 -5.65
CA ARG A 222 -1.99 13.03 -5.62
C ARG A 222 -0.81 12.30 -5.01
N ASN A 223 0.05 12.97 -4.27
CA ASN A 223 1.06 12.32 -3.46
C ASN A 223 0.40 11.70 -2.21
N MET A 224 0.87 10.53 -1.79
CA MET A 224 0.41 9.93 -0.55
C MET A 224 0.96 10.71 0.64
N VAL A 225 0.08 11.01 1.58
CA VAL A 225 0.41 11.86 2.74
C VAL A 225 1.43 11.20 3.66
N ASN A 226 1.47 9.85 3.71
CA ASN A 226 2.26 9.19 4.74
C ASN A 226 2.66 7.75 4.35
N SER A 227 3.96 7.48 4.31
CA SER A 227 4.47 6.12 4.07
C SER A 227 4.09 5.13 5.18
N PHE A 228 3.79 5.62 6.39
CA PHE A 228 3.27 4.80 7.49
C PHE A 228 1.91 4.21 7.14
N ASP A 229 0.99 5.02 6.59
CA ASP A 229 -0.36 4.56 6.23
C ASP A 229 -0.29 3.45 5.16
N VAL A 230 0.61 3.58 4.19
CA VAL A 230 0.85 2.53 3.18
C VAL A 230 1.24 1.22 3.83
N CYS A 231 2.26 1.25 4.67
CA CYS A 231 2.78 0.07 5.34
C CYS A 231 1.74 -0.55 6.28
N TRP A 232 1.04 0.30 7.05
CA TRP A 232 -0.01 -0.13 7.96
C TRP A 232 -1.15 -0.83 7.23
N TYR A 233 -1.74 -0.17 6.22
CA TYR A 233 -2.87 -0.76 5.49
C TYR A 233 -2.46 -1.96 4.65
N ALA A 234 -1.26 -1.98 4.05
CA ALA A 234 -0.74 -3.16 3.38
C ALA A 234 -0.63 -4.35 4.33
N SER A 235 -0.11 -4.15 5.56
CA SER A 235 -0.05 -5.20 6.58
C SER A 235 -1.45 -5.69 6.98
N LYS A 236 -2.42 -4.79 7.11
CA LYS A 236 -3.82 -5.16 7.40
C LYS A 236 -4.49 -5.90 6.25
N MET A 237 -4.14 -5.58 5.01
CA MET A 237 -4.61 -6.32 3.84
C MET A 237 -4.05 -7.75 3.85
N VAL A 238 -2.77 -7.94 4.14
CA VAL A 238 -2.14 -9.27 4.26
C VAL A 238 -2.80 -10.09 5.38
N GLU A 239 -3.06 -9.51 6.56
CA GLU A 239 -3.81 -10.17 7.64
C GLU A 239 -5.21 -10.61 7.19
N ASN A 240 -5.93 -9.74 6.48
CA ASN A 240 -7.32 -9.97 6.04
C ASN A 240 -7.44 -10.95 4.88
N ALA A 241 -6.38 -11.15 4.11
CA ALA A 241 -6.38 -12.01 2.92
C ALA A 241 -6.60 -13.49 3.25
N GLN A 242 -6.42 -13.91 4.51
CA GLN A 242 -6.55 -15.30 4.97
C GLN A 242 -5.74 -16.30 4.11
N SER A 243 -4.66 -15.82 3.50
CA SER A 243 -3.76 -16.62 2.66
C SER A 243 -2.48 -16.92 3.44
N ALA A 244 -2.29 -18.20 3.79
CA ALA A 244 -1.08 -18.67 4.48
C ALA A 244 0.19 -18.40 3.67
N GLU A 245 0.13 -18.62 2.36
CA GLU A 245 1.25 -18.39 1.45
C GLU A 245 1.64 -16.91 1.40
N LEU A 246 0.66 -16.02 1.25
CA LEU A 246 0.90 -14.59 1.21
C LEU A 246 1.46 -14.08 2.54
N LEU A 247 0.92 -14.55 3.67
CA LEU A 247 1.38 -14.15 5.00
C LEU A 247 2.81 -14.61 5.26
N LYS A 248 3.17 -15.86 4.94
CA LYS A 248 4.54 -16.37 5.03
C LYS A 248 5.52 -15.56 4.18
N LYS A 249 5.12 -15.19 2.97
CA LYS A 249 5.94 -14.39 2.04
C LYS A 249 6.14 -12.97 2.55
N SER A 250 5.11 -12.36 3.12
CA SER A 250 5.12 -10.94 3.49
C SER A 250 5.59 -10.65 4.91
N ILE A 251 5.62 -11.64 5.82
CA ILE A 251 5.89 -11.41 7.26
C ILE A 251 7.27 -10.80 7.55
N ASP A 252 8.26 -11.06 6.69
CA ASP A 252 9.61 -10.48 6.78
C ASP A 252 9.79 -9.23 5.92
N SER A 253 8.74 -8.83 5.17
CA SER A 253 8.79 -7.72 4.24
C SER A 253 8.19 -6.42 4.82
N TYR A 254 8.28 -5.34 4.06
CA TYR A 254 7.66 -4.07 4.41
C TYR A 254 6.14 -4.15 4.51
N SER A 255 5.48 -4.96 3.66
CA SER A 255 4.02 -5.20 3.72
C SER A 255 3.58 -6.05 4.92
N GLY A 256 4.51 -6.70 5.63
CA GLY A 256 4.21 -7.47 6.84
C GLY A 256 4.59 -6.79 8.15
N GLN A 257 5.19 -5.62 8.13
CA GLN A 257 5.80 -4.98 9.29
C GLN A 257 4.84 -4.77 10.47
N TYR A 258 3.55 -4.54 10.20
CA TYR A 258 2.51 -4.31 11.23
C TYR A 258 1.51 -5.45 11.34
N ILE A 259 1.88 -6.67 10.92
CA ILE A 259 1.08 -7.88 11.16
C ILE A 259 1.05 -8.13 12.68
N MET A 260 -0.17 -8.29 13.21
CA MET A 260 -0.38 -8.61 14.61
C MET A 260 -0.37 -10.12 14.81
N CYS A 261 0.45 -10.59 15.74
CA CYS A 261 0.59 -12.00 16.08
C CYS A 261 -0.75 -12.67 16.45
N GLU A 262 -1.64 -11.93 17.11
CA GLU A 262 -2.97 -12.39 17.51
C GLU A 262 -3.89 -12.69 16.33
N CYS A 263 -3.63 -12.05 15.17
CA CYS A 263 -4.40 -12.27 13.92
C CYS A 263 -3.90 -13.48 13.13
N VAL A 264 -2.74 -14.05 13.49
CA VAL A 264 -2.16 -15.22 12.81
C VAL A 264 -2.72 -16.51 13.42
N PRO A 265 -3.35 -17.42 12.65
CA PRO A 265 -3.82 -18.70 13.12
C PRO A 265 -2.68 -19.55 13.74
N GLU A 266 -3.00 -20.37 14.76
CA GLU A 266 -1.99 -21.17 15.48
C GLU A 266 -1.26 -22.14 14.57
N ASP A 267 -1.98 -22.82 13.67
CA ASP A 267 -1.37 -23.75 12.71
C ASP A 267 -0.31 -23.04 11.84
N LEU A 268 -0.60 -21.78 11.43
CA LEU A 268 0.33 -21.00 10.62
C LEU A 268 1.52 -20.45 11.43
N LYS A 269 1.32 -20.12 12.73
CA LYS A 269 2.44 -19.79 13.63
C LYS A 269 3.39 -20.96 13.75
N ASN A 270 2.85 -22.18 13.96
CA ASN A 270 3.62 -23.38 14.05
C ASN A 270 4.40 -23.69 12.76
N GLU A 271 3.75 -23.53 11.61
CA GLU A 271 4.37 -23.72 10.30
C GLU A 271 5.52 -22.71 10.04
N ILE A 272 5.34 -21.45 10.42
CA ILE A 272 6.39 -20.41 10.32
C ILE A 272 7.55 -20.71 11.26
N ALA A 273 7.27 -21.20 12.48
CA ALA A 273 8.29 -21.56 13.45
C ALA A 273 9.04 -22.83 13.03
N GLU A 274 8.32 -23.82 12.49
CA GLU A 274 8.92 -25.03 11.94
C GLU A 274 9.85 -24.73 10.76
N ASP A 275 9.40 -23.91 9.81
CA ASP A 275 10.24 -23.45 8.69
C ASP A 275 11.51 -22.76 9.20
N PHE A 276 11.39 -21.89 10.21
CA PHE A 276 12.51 -21.19 10.82
C PHE A 276 13.50 -22.16 11.47
N ILE A 277 13.02 -23.14 12.23
CA ILE A 277 13.88 -24.15 12.90
C ILE A 277 14.52 -25.07 11.85
N ASN A 278 13.80 -25.49 10.83
CA ASN A 278 14.32 -26.32 9.76
C ASN A 278 15.45 -25.62 8.97
N GLU A 279 15.32 -24.31 8.73
CA GLU A 279 16.31 -23.52 8.00
C GLU A 279 17.56 -23.23 8.84
N TYR A 280 17.38 -22.86 10.12
CA TYR A 280 18.47 -22.34 10.96
C TYR A 280 18.95 -23.32 12.02
N GLY A 281 18.21 -24.39 12.30
CA GLY A 281 18.52 -25.45 13.28
C GLY A 281 17.83 -25.23 14.62
N ALA A 282 17.75 -26.32 15.43
CA ALA A 282 17.02 -26.34 16.72
C ALA A 282 17.51 -25.30 17.76
N LYS A 283 18.73 -24.81 17.64
CA LYS A 283 19.28 -23.76 18.51
C LYS A 283 19.09 -22.36 17.98
N ALA A 284 18.35 -22.17 16.86
CA ALA A 284 18.07 -20.86 16.30
C ALA A 284 17.16 -20.06 17.25
N ALA A 285 17.48 -18.78 17.43
CA ALA A 285 16.66 -17.85 18.21
C ALA A 285 16.38 -16.57 17.39
N PRO A 286 15.11 -16.17 17.20
CA PRO A 286 14.77 -15.00 16.43
C PRO A 286 15.09 -13.72 17.20
N VAL A 287 15.82 -12.79 16.56
CA VAL A 287 16.19 -11.46 17.10
C VAL A 287 15.89 -10.36 16.10
N THR A 288 15.65 -9.15 16.57
CA THR A 288 15.39 -7.99 15.73
C THR A 288 16.56 -7.04 15.62
N ASP A 289 17.50 -7.09 16.58
CA ASP A 289 18.68 -6.23 16.57
C ASP A 289 19.95 -7.00 17.01
N GLN A 290 21.11 -6.32 16.86
CA GLN A 290 22.41 -6.92 17.19
C GLN A 290 22.71 -6.96 18.70
N LYS A 291 21.98 -6.22 19.53
CA LYS A 291 22.30 -6.12 20.96
C LYS A 291 22.02 -7.43 21.70
N ASP A 292 20.92 -8.10 21.31
CA ASP A 292 20.53 -9.36 21.94
C ASP A 292 21.37 -10.57 21.45
N MET A 293 22.09 -10.41 20.33
CA MET A 293 22.84 -11.50 19.71
C MET A 293 23.96 -12.06 20.60
N GLU A 294 24.71 -11.18 21.28
CA GLU A 294 25.83 -11.62 22.12
C GLU A 294 25.37 -12.37 23.37
N ALA A 295 24.28 -11.92 23.98
CA ALA A 295 23.70 -12.55 25.14
C ALA A 295 23.16 -13.94 24.79
N LEU A 296 22.52 -14.11 23.64
CA LEU A 296 22.00 -15.41 23.19
C LEU A 296 23.12 -16.37 22.77
N LYS A 297 24.17 -15.86 22.10
CA LYS A 297 25.36 -16.69 21.78
C LYS A 297 26.03 -17.25 23.02
N LYS A 298 26.20 -16.47 24.09
CA LYS A 298 26.75 -16.93 25.39
C LYS A 298 25.89 -18.02 26.02
N ARG A 299 24.60 -18.05 25.73
CA ARG A 299 23.66 -19.10 26.19
C ARG A 299 23.60 -20.31 25.24
N GLY A 300 24.45 -20.36 24.22
CA GLY A 300 24.53 -21.48 23.27
C GLY A 300 23.50 -21.48 22.17
N TYR A 301 22.76 -20.33 21.95
CA TYR A 301 21.85 -20.17 20.85
C TYR A 301 22.54 -19.65 19.60
N LYS A 302 21.89 -19.88 18.45
CA LYS A 302 22.24 -19.29 17.15
C LYS A 302 21.25 -18.15 16.85
N PRO A 303 21.55 -16.87 17.18
CA PRO A 303 20.63 -15.78 16.91
C PRO A 303 20.53 -15.52 15.42
N VAL A 304 19.30 -15.33 14.92
CA VAL A 304 18.95 -15.05 13.53
C VAL A 304 18.12 -13.77 13.48
N ILE A 305 18.55 -12.81 12.66
CA ILE A 305 17.83 -11.54 12.50
C ILE A 305 16.59 -11.78 11.64
N VAL A 306 15.43 -11.39 12.16
CA VAL A 306 14.13 -11.47 11.50
C VAL A 306 13.35 -10.18 11.75
N SER A 307 12.23 -9.98 11.06
CA SER A 307 11.32 -8.86 11.33
C SER A 307 10.72 -8.97 12.75
N GLU A 308 10.28 -7.82 13.30
CA GLU A 308 9.59 -7.81 14.60
C GLU A 308 8.30 -8.63 14.57
N ALA A 309 7.55 -8.60 13.45
CA ALA A 309 6.34 -9.39 13.26
C ALA A 309 6.65 -10.89 13.29
N LYS A 310 7.64 -11.34 12.51
CA LYS A 310 8.05 -12.75 12.47
C LYS A 310 8.57 -13.24 13.81
N LYS A 311 9.40 -12.43 14.51
CA LYS A 311 9.86 -12.75 15.87
C LYS A 311 8.68 -13.04 16.81
N LYS A 312 7.69 -12.14 16.83
CA LYS A 312 6.51 -12.33 17.69
C LYS A 312 5.72 -13.58 17.34
N VAL A 313 5.54 -13.85 16.04
CA VAL A 313 4.82 -15.04 15.56
C VAL A 313 5.55 -16.32 15.96
N ILE A 314 6.88 -16.39 15.77
CA ILE A 314 7.68 -17.56 16.16
C ILE A 314 7.62 -17.79 17.68
N LEU A 315 7.84 -16.74 18.48
CA LEU A 315 7.85 -16.85 19.94
C LEU A 315 6.48 -17.20 20.54
N ALA A 316 5.39 -16.93 19.81
CA ALA A 316 4.02 -17.25 20.23
C ALA A 316 3.53 -18.61 19.70
N SER A 317 4.35 -19.37 18.98
CA SER A 317 3.97 -20.70 18.48
C SER A 317 4.23 -21.78 19.53
N THR A 318 3.30 -22.72 19.65
CA THR A 318 3.48 -23.90 20.53
C THR A 318 4.63 -24.77 20.07
N TYR A 319 4.86 -24.88 18.76
CA TYR A 319 6.02 -25.60 18.21
C TYR A 319 7.36 -25.05 18.72
N PHE A 320 7.52 -23.73 18.77
CA PHE A 320 8.76 -23.11 19.25
C PHE A 320 8.93 -23.27 20.76
N GLU A 321 7.85 -23.22 21.53
CA GLU A 321 7.88 -23.53 22.99
C GLU A 321 8.35 -24.94 23.27
N ASP A 322 7.88 -25.95 22.54
CA ASP A 322 8.28 -27.35 22.68
C ASP A 322 9.78 -27.53 22.38
N VAL A 323 10.29 -26.89 21.30
CA VAL A 323 11.72 -26.93 20.95
C VAL A 323 12.58 -26.25 22.02
N GLU A 324 12.13 -25.16 22.60
CA GLU A 324 12.82 -24.47 23.70
C GLU A 324 12.86 -25.32 24.96
N GLU A 325 11.78 -26.01 25.32
CA GLU A 325 11.75 -26.92 26.46
C GLU A 325 12.70 -28.13 26.27
N GLU A 326 12.76 -28.69 25.06
CA GLU A 326 13.66 -29.76 24.72
C GLU A 326 15.13 -29.31 24.81
N ASN A 327 15.46 -28.15 24.25
CA ASN A 327 16.77 -27.52 24.35
C ASN A 327 17.18 -27.28 25.82
N LYS A 328 16.23 -26.90 26.68
CA LYS A 328 16.45 -26.71 28.11
C LYS A 328 16.78 -28.06 28.82
N LYS A 329 16.00 -29.09 28.53
CA LYS A 329 16.23 -30.44 29.06
C LYS A 329 17.62 -30.99 28.65
N ILE A 330 18.02 -30.79 27.38
CA ILE A 330 19.34 -31.20 26.89
C ILE A 330 20.46 -30.45 27.63
N ARG A 331 20.33 -29.12 27.79
CA ARG A 331 21.34 -28.32 28.54
C ARG A 331 21.43 -28.77 30.00
N GLU A 332 20.31 -29.00 30.67
CA GLU A 332 20.27 -29.49 32.04
C GLU A 332 20.90 -30.86 32.16
N SER A 333 20.73 -31.73 31.16
CA SER A 333 21.37 -33.07 31.15
C SER A 333 22.88 -33.02 30.86
N GLN A 334 23.36 -31.97 30.23
CA GLN A 334 24.79 -31.75 29.91
C GLN A 334 25.53 -30.98 31.01
N LYS A 335 24.84 -30.46 32.02
CA LYS A 335 25.49 -29.84 33.16
C LYS A 335 26.27 -30.91 33.97
N PRO A 336 27.48 -30.58 34.45
CA PRO A 336 28.20 -31.42 35.41
C PRO A 336 27.31 -31.85 36.59
N LEU A 337 27.58 -32.99 37.16
CA LEU A 337 26.74 -33.51 38.23
C LEU A 337 26.72 -32.57 39.45
N CYS A 338 27.86 -31.95 39.75
CA CYS A 338 27.97 -30.94 40.81
C CYS A 338 27.06 -29.75 40.60
N GLU A 339 26.99 -29.14 39.37
CA GLU A 339 26.09 -28.02 39.08
C GLU A 339 24.61 -28.44 39.18
N ARG A 340 24.26 -29.63 38.69
CA ARG A 340 22.88 -30.15 38.80
C ARG A 340 22.48 -30.38 40.26
N PHE A 341 23.41 -30.77 41.07
CA PHE A 341 23.19 -30.99 42.48
C PHE A 341 23.13 -29.68 43.27
N CYS A 342 23.93 -28.67 42.90
CA CYS A 342 23.79 -27.28 43.41
C CYS A 342 22.42 -26.70 43.14
N ASP A 343 21.95 -26.76 41.88
CA ASP A 343 20.60 -26.27 41.49
C ASP A 343 19.49 -27.02 42.28
N PHE A 344 19.70 -28.29 42.62
CA PHE A 344 18.77 -29.05 43.43
C PHE A 344 18.82 -28.61 44.90
N ALA A 345 20.02 -28.45 45.47
CA ALA A 345 20.25 -28.04 46.85
C ALA A 345 19.60 -26.68 47.14
N GLU A 346 19.80 -25.67 46.26
CA GLU A 346 19.17 -24.35 46.37
C GLU A 346 17.63 -24.42 46.40
N ARG A 347 17.04 -25.35 45.64
CA ARG A 347 15.55 -25.49 45.60
C ARG A 347 14.97 -26.12 46.87
N ILE A 348 15.75 -26.92 47.61
CA ILE A 348 15.27 -27.61 48.78
C ILE A 348 15.75 -26.99 50.09
N GLU A 349 16.72 -26.07 50.07
CA GLU A 349 17.35 -25.44 51.23
C GLU A 349 16.31 -24.91 52.22
N SER A 350 15.27 -24.21 51.72
CA SER A 350 14.19 -23.66 52.56
C SER A 350 13.33 -24.69 53.30
N LYS A 351 13.53 -26.00 53.00
CA LYS A 351 12.78 -27.11 53.60
C LYS A 351 13.62 -27.95 54.57
N LEU A 352 14.91 -27.64 54.68
CA LEU A 352 15.88 -28.34 55.51
C LEU A 352 16.16 -27.56 56.78
N ASN A 353 16.61 -28.28 57.84
CA ASN A 353 17.13 -27.66 59.06
C ASN A 353 18.63 -27.33 58.89
N GLU A 354 19.20 -26.59 59.86
CA GLU A 354 20.60 -26.12 59.77
C GLU A 354 21.62 -27.26 59.65
N ASP A 355 21.42 -28.38 60.35
CA ASP A 355 22.32 -29.53 60.29
C ASP A 355 22.26 -30.26 58.96
N GLU A 356 21.05 -30.41 58.41
CA GLU A 356 20.82 -30.98 57.06
C GLU A 356 21.40 -30.11 55.94
N ILE A 357 21.37 -28.77 56.08
CA ILE A 357 21.98 -27.85 55.14
C ILE A 357 23.51 -28.01 55.15
N ILE A 358 24.13 -28.13 56.34
CA ILE A 358 25.57 -28.31 56.45
C ILE A 358 25.99 -29.64 55.81
N GLU A 359 25.26 -30.74 56.05
CA GLU A 359 25.51 -32.02 55.44
C GLU A 359 25.35 -31.99 53.90
N LEU A 360 24.31 -31.32 53.38
CA LEU A 360 24.05 -31.19 51.97
C LEU A 360 25.19 -30.46 51.26
N TYR A 361 25.67 -29.33 51.80
CA TYR A 361 26.78 -28.59 51.22
C TYR A 361 28.10 -29.31 51.35
N GLY A 362 28.29 -30.13 52.40
CA GLY A 362 29.43 -31.02 52.50
C GLY A 362 29.50 -32.05 51.36
N PHE A 363 28.38 -32.64 50.98
CA PHE A 363 28.31 -33.51 49.79
C PHE A 363 28.59 -32.81 48.51
N LEU A 364 28.22 -31.54 48.41
CA LEU A 364 28.50 -30.70 47.22
C LEU A 364 29.99 -30.43 47.05
N ASP A 365 30.68 -30.13 48.15
CA ASP A 365 32.13 -29.91 48.14
C ASP A 365 32.86 -31.20 47.72
N GLU A 366 32.50 -32.39 48.29
CA GLU A 366 33.06 -33.67 47.89
C GLU A 366 32.83 -34.00 46.40
N LEU A 367 31.64 -33.71 45.85
CA LEU A 367 31.34 -33.89 44.41
C LEU A 367 32.14 -32.97 43.51
N SER A 368 32.38 -31.73 43.93
CA SER A 368 33.19 -30.75 43.19
C SER A 368 34.64 -31.19 43.10
N ASP A 369 35.21 -31.67 44.21
CA ASP A 369 36.60 -32.16 44.29
C ASP A 369 36.79 -33.40 43.40
N GLU A 370 35.81 -34.33 43.36
CA GLU A 370 35.86 -35.55 42.52
C GLU A 370 35.75 -35.25 41.02
N GLU A 371 35.05 -34.16 40.61
CA GLU A 371 34.96 -33.76 39.21
C GLU A 371 36.24 -33.03 38.76
N GLU A 372 36.87 -32.20 39.59
CA GLU A 372 38.16 -31.56 39.29
C GLU A 372 39.29 -32.59 39.13
N GLU A 373 39.32 -33.64 39.96
CA GLU A 373 40.31 -34.75 39.86
C GLU A 373 40.16 -35.61 38.59
N LYS A 374 38.98 -35.55 37.89
CA LYS A 374 38.74 -36.31 36.65
C LYS A 374 39.06 -35.50 35.40
N GLU A 375 39.21 -34.18 35.49
CA GLU A 375 39.58 -33.27 34.39
C GLU A 375 41.10 -33.00 34.31
N GLU A 376 41.91 -33.35 35.34
CA GLU A 376 43.39 -33.42 35.30
C GLU A 376 43.87 -34.79 34.74
#